data_52470d01b487e580d911575a65baab82
#
_entry.id   52470d01b487e580d911575a65baab82
#
_cell.length_a   1.000
_cell.length_b   1.000
_cell.length_c   1.000
_cell.angle_alpha   90.00
_cell.angle_beta   90.00
_cell.angle_gamma   90.00
#
_symmetry.space_group_name_H-M   'P 1'
#
loop_
_entity.id
_entity.type
_entity.pdbx_description
1 polymer ?
#
loop_
_entity_poly.entity_id
_entity_poly.type
_entity_poly.pdbx_seq_one_letter_code
_entity_poly.pdbx_strand_id
1 'polypeptide(L)'
;MGQVRRWIDGIYAFITGHAVIFWACMVINMIGVVWGGIVWYGPMLVSSPPWAWIFIPDCPAAALYATIAFVLLRYQRPVPWFTAFAAFACMKYGLWTLAFWTRHWLGAGTVEPLEVMLFVSHIGLTCEGVLLATRIGLLGMTARALVAAFFSLSILVDYGLGFHPPLTWVVTPTFALWTAVILTSVLGFWLTRPSVVVAQRAEALGLQVPRE
;
A
#
# COMPACT_ATOMS: atom_id res chain seq x y z
N MET A 1 -5.29 -2.70 22.67
CA MET A 1 -5.49 -1.91 21.43
C MET A 1 -5.27 -0.41 21.60
N GLY A 2 -5.56 0.22 22.74
CA GLY A 2 -5.43 1.67 22.91
C GLY A 2 -4.00 2.25 22.85
N GLN A 3 -2.96 1.50 23.24
CA GLN A 3 -1.59 2.01 23.26
C GLN A 3 -0.98 2.05 21.85
N VAL A 4 -1.15 1.00 21.05
CA VAL A 4 -0.65 0.96 19.66
C VAL A 4 -1.30 2.06 18.81
N ARG A 5 -2.62 2.24 18.95
CA ARG A 5 -3.32 3.33 18.23
C ARG A 5 -2.77 4.70 18.62
N ARG A 6 -2.50 4.95 19.90
CA ARG A 6 -1.89 6.22 20.35
C ARG A 6 -0.51 6.47 19.71
N TRP A 7 0.33 5.43 19.59
CA TRP A 7 1.61 5.55 18.89
C TRP A 7 1.44 5.90 17.42
N ILE A 8 0.53 5.21 16.72
CA ILE A 8 0.24 5.49 15.31
C ILE A 8 -0.28 6.91 15.13
N ASP A 9 -1.21 7.35 16.00
CA ASP A 9 -1.76 8.71 15.98
C ASP A 9 -0.68 9.76 16.29
N GLY A 10 0.24 9.46 17.20
CA GLY A 10 1.38 10.33 17.52
C GLY A 10 2.34 10.49 16.34
N ILE A 11 2.71 9.39 15.66
CA ILE A 11 3.55 9.42 14.47
C ILE A 11 2.87 10.21 13.34
N TYR A 12 1.59 9.95 13.09
CA TYR A 12 0.82 10.70 12.10
C TYR A 12 0.81 12.20 12.40
N ALA A 13 0.49 12.58 13.65
CA ALA A 13 0.47 13.97 14.07
C ALA A 13 1.85 14.64 13.95
N PHE A 14 2.92 13.92 14.27
CA PHE A 14 4.29 14.42 14.12
C PHE A 14 4.62 14.68 12.65
N ILE A 15 4.38 13.74 11.75
CA ILE A 15 4.67 13.90 10.32
C ILE A 15 3.83 15.02 9.72
N THR A 16 2.52 15.04 9.98
CA THR A 16 1.61 16.01 9.36
C THR A 16 1.67 17.39 10.01
N GLY A 17 2.08 17.48 11.28
CA GLY A 17 2.23 18.72 12.02
C GLY A 17 3.47 19.53 11.63
N HIS A 18 4.54 18.87 11.17
CA HIS A 18 5.78 19.51 10.79
C HIS A 18 5.89 19.64 9.26
N ALA A 19 5.74 20.87 8.74
CA ALA A 19 5.71 21.10 7.29
C ALA A 19 6.96 20.54 6.57
N VAL A 20 8.14 20.74 7.11
CA VAL A 20 9.40 20.26 6.50
C VAL A 20 9.42 18.74 6.43
N ILE A 21 9.06 18.05 7.51
CA ILE A 21 9.04 16.58 7.55
C ILE A 21 7.99 16.04 6.57
N PHE A 22 6.79 16.63 6.59
CA PHE A 22 5.72 16.24 5.68
C PHE A 22 6.16 16.32 4.21
N TRP A 23 6.66 17.47 3.79
CA TRP A 23 7.07 17.67 2.41
C TRP A 23 8.31 16.86 2.04
N ALA A 24 9.23 16.62 2.97
CA ALA A 24 10.35 15.70 2.76
C ALA A 24 9.86 14.27 2.47
N CYS A 25 8.89 13.76 3.23
CA CYS A 25 8.28 12.45 2.96
C CYS A 25 7.61 12.42 1.57
N MET A 26 6.85 13.46 1.22
CA MET A 26 6.19 13.52 -0.09
C MET A 26 7.20 13.59 -1.25
N VAL A 27 8.30 14.33 -1.09
CA VAL A 27 9.38 14.38 -2.09
C VAL A 27 10.08 13.01 -2.22
N ILE A 28 10.35 12.32 -1.12
CA ILE A 28 10.94 10.97 -1.14
C ILE A 28 10.02 10.00 -1.90
N ASN A 29 8.71 10.03 -1.64
CA ASN A 29 7.75 9.24 -2.38
C ASN A 29 7.79 9.56 -3.88
N MET A 30 7.79 10.85 -4.25
CA MET A 30 7.85 11.26 -5.67
C MET A 30 9.16 10.84 -6.35
N ILE A 31 10.28 10.84 -5.63
CA ILE A 31 11.54 10.25 -6.13
C ILE A 31 11.34 8.74 -6.41
N GLY A 32 10.70 8.02 -5.48
CA GLY A 32 10.36 6.61 -5.66
C GLY A 32 9.43 6.36 -6.85
N VAL A 33 8.43 7.23 -7.04
CA VAL A 33 7.50 7.18 -8.20
C VAL A 33 8.25 7.30 -9.52
N VAL A 34 9.08 8.34 -9.65
CA VAL A 34 9.80 8.62 -10.90
C VAL A 34 10.88 7.57 -11.14
N TRP A 35 11.72 7.32 -10.15
CA TRP A 35 12.82 6.37 -10.30
C TRP A 35 12.32 4.93 -10.50
N GLY A 36 11.39 4.48 -9.68
CA GLY A 36 10.79 3.15 -9.80
C GLY A 36 10.00 2.99 -11.10
N GLY A 37 9.20 3.99 -11.47
CA GLY A 37 8.43 3.99 -12.70
C GLY A 37 9.30 3.92 -13.96
N ILE A 38 10.44 4.62 -13.98
CA ILE A 38 11.34 4.63 -15.13
C ILE A 38 12.26 3.40 -15.13
N VAL A 39 12.97 3.15 -14.02
CA VAL A 39 14.05 2.15 -13.98
C VAL A 39 13.50 0.73 -13.92
N TRP A 40 12.48 0.47 -13.05
CA TRP A 40 11.95 -0.88 -12.87
C TRP A 40 10.83 -1.21 -13.85
N TYR A 41 9.91 -0.29 -14.05
CA TYR A 41 8.68 -0.56 -14.81
C TYR A 41 8.70 0.04 -16.21
N GLY A 42 9.61 0.98 -16.52
CA GLY A 42 9.68 1.65 -17.81
C GLY A 42 9.73 0.69 -19.01
N PRO A 43 10.64 -0.30 -19.04
CA PRO A 43 10.69 -1.28 -20.14
C PRO A 43 9.38 -2.06 -20.30
N MET A 44 8.74 -2.45 -19.20
CA MET A 44 7.48 -3.18 -19.21
C MET A 44 6.33 -2.29 -19.68
N LEU A 45 6.25 -1.05 -19.20
CA LEU A 45 5.23 -0.09 -19.62
C LEU A 45 5.28 0.17 -21.12
N VAL A 46 6.48 0.39 -21.67
CA VAL A 46 6.66 0.64 -23.12
C VAL A 46 6.25 -0.57 -23.97
N SER A 47 6.48 -1.79 -23.49
CA SER A 47 6.14 -3.03 -24.20
C SER A 47 4.71 -3.53 -23.98
N SER A 48 3.95 -2.87 -23.09
CA SER A 48 2.61 -3.32 -22.68
C SER A 48 1.50 -2.46 -23.27
N PRO A 49 0.30 -3.02 -23.47
CA PRO A 49 -0.84 -2.23 -23.94
C PRO A 49 -1.25 -1.18 -22.88
N PRO A 50 -1.74 0.01 -23.29
CA PRO A 50 -2.04 1.12 -22.35
C PRO A 50 -3.04 0.78 -21.24
N TRP A 51 -3.97 -0.15 -21.46
CA TRP A 51 -4.90 -0.55 -20.41
C TRP A 51 -4.23 -1.25 -19.21
N ALA A 52 -3.06 -1.90 -19.43
CA ALA A 52 -2.32 -2.58 -18.38
C ALA A 52 -1.52 -1.60 -17.48
N TRP A 53 -1.32 -0.36 -17.93
CA TRP A 53 -0.50 0.63 -17.22
C TRP A 53 -1.00 0.99 -15.82
N ILE A 54 -2.29 0.81 -15.55
CA ILE A 54 -2.86 1.06 -14.22
C ILE A 54 -2.52 -0.05 -13.21
N PHE A 55 -2.05 -1.20 -13.68
CA PHE A 55 -1.69 -2.35 -12.86
C PHE A 55 -0.17 -2.54 -12.73
N ILE A 56 0.58 -2.24 -13.80
CA ILE A 56 2.02 -2.56 -13.90
C ILE A 56 2.90 -1.85 -12.85
N PRO A 57 2.82 -0.52 -12.60
CA PRO A 57 3.76 0.16 -11.72
C PRO A 57 3.35 0.07 -10.24
N ASP A 58 3.22 -1.13 -9.72
CA ASP A 58 2.73 -1.47 -8.37
C ASP A 58 3.20 -0.51 -7.25
N CYS A 59 4.48 -0.55 -6.93
CA CYS A 59 5.05 0.24 -5.82
C CYS A 59 5.12 1.73 -6.14
N PRO A 60 5.54 2.17 -7.34
CA PRO A 60 5.48 3.58 -7.73
C PRO A 60 4.08 4.15 -7.68
N ALA A 61 3.07 3.41 -8.17
CA ALA A 61 1.68 3.84 -8.10
C ALA A 61 1.19 3.93 -6.64
N ALA A 62 1.55 2.97 -5.77
CA ALA A 62 1.20 3.02 -4.36
C ALA A 62 1.79 4.26 -3.66
N ALA A 63 3.05 4.59 -3.92
CA ALA A 63 3.69 5.80 -3.39
C ALA A 63 3.02 7.09 -3.89
N LEU A 64 2.59 7.12 -5.17
CA LEU A 64 1.83 8.22 -5.72
C LEU A 64 0.46 8.36 -5.01
N TYR A 65 -0.26 7.25 -4.84
CA TYR A 65 -1.55 7.25 -4.15
C TYR A 65 -1.42 7.68 -2.69
N ALA A 66 -0.36 7.23 -1.99
CA ALA A 66 -0.05 7.69 -0.64
C ALA A 66 0.17 9.19 -0.59
N THR A 67 1.03 9.72 -1.49
CA THR A 67 1.32 11.14 -1.58
C THR A 67 0.03 11.96 -1.75
N ILE A 68 -0.81 11.60 -2.71
CA ILE A 68 -2.09 12.29 -2.96
C ILE A 68 -3.00 12.19 -1.73
N ALA A 69 -3.13 11.01 -1.11
CA ALA A 69 -3.98 10.81 0.06
C ALA A 69 -3.50 11.64 1.26
N PHE A 70 -2.20 11.67 1.55
CA PHE A 70 -1.63 12.49 2.62
C PHE A 70 -1.82 14.00 2.36
N VAL A 71 -1.63 14.46 1.13
CA VAL A 71 -1.87 15.86 0.76
C VAL A 71 -3.36 16.22 0.96
N LEU A 72 -4.29 15.37 0.50
CA LEU A 72 -5.73 15.59 0.72
C LEU A 72 -6.08 15.65 2.21
N LEU A 73 -5.53 14.74 3.03
CA LEU A 73 -5.74 14.73 4.47
C LEU A 73 -5.17 15.98 5.15
N ARG A 74 -3.98 16.44 4.75
CA ARG A 74 -3.37 17.66 5.28
C ARG A 74 -4.21 18.90 5.02
N TYR A 75 -4.81 19.01 3.84
CA TYR A 75 -5.70 20.11 3.46
C TYR A 75 -7.16 19.90 3.91
N GLN A 76 -7.41 18.92 4.80
CA GLN A 76 -8.73 18.59 5.34
C GLN A 76 -9.79 18.32 4.26
N ARG A 77 -9.37 17.70 3.17
CA ARG A 77 -10.24 17.24 2.08
C ARG A 77 -10.17 15.71 1.91
N PRO A 78 -10.48 14.93 2.96
CA PRO A 78 -10.38 13.49 2.89
C PRO A 78 -11.34 12.92 1.83
N VAL A 79 -10.84 11.94 1.08
CA VAL A 79 -11.64 11.14 0.16
C VAL A 79 -11.58 9.70 0.64
N PRO A 80 -12.58 9.23 1.43
CA PRO A 80 -12.49 7.95 2.16
C PRO A 80 -12.17 6.74 1.29
N TRP A 81 -12.81 6.61 0.13
CA TRP A 81 -12.53 5.48 -0.77
C TRP A 81 -11.10 5.51 -1.31
N PHE A 82 -10.58 6.70 -1.64
CA PHE A 82 -9.23 6.85 -2.15
C PHE A 82 -8.19 6.64 -1.05
N THR A 83 -8.47 7.10 0.17
CA THR A 83 -7.62 6.82 1.34
C THR A 83 -7.54 5.32 1.62
N ALA A 84 -8.68 4.59 1.51
CA ALA A 84 -8.71 3.14 1.64
C ALA A 84 -7.92 2.44 0.52
N PHE A 85 -8.07 2.91 -0.71
CA PHE A 85 -7.35 2.40 -1.87
C PHE A 85 -5.84 2.59 -1.72
N ALA A 86 -5.38 3.80 -1.35
CA ALA A 86 -3.98 4.10 -1.11
C ALA A 86 -3.40 3.28 0.06
N ALA A 87 -4.14 3.17 1.18
CA ALA A 87 -3.73 2.34 2.31
C ALA A 87 -3.54 0.87 1.92
N PHE A 88 -4.47 0.33 1.14
CA PHE A 88 -4.41 -1.05 0.66
C PHE A 88 -3.21 -1.25 -0.27
N ALA A 89 -3.01 -0.37 -1.25
CA ALA A 89 -1.88 -0.42 -2.17
C ALA A 89 -0.54 -0.42 -1.43
N CYS A 90 -0.34 0.54 -0.52
CA CYS A 90 0.91 0.67 0.24
C CYS A 90 1.20 -0.56 1.10
N MET A 91 0.19 -1.09 1.80
CA MET A 91 0.37 -2.30 2.61
C MET A 91 0.61 -3.54 1.74
N LYS A 92 -0.16 -3.73 0.66
CA LYS A 92 -0.01 -4.88 -0.24
C LYS A 92 1.37 -4.89 -0.88
N TYR A 93 1.72 -3.84 -1.58
CA TYR A 93 2.96 -3.80 -2.36
C TYR A 93 4.19 -3.61 -1.47
N GLY A 94 4.07 -2.86 -0.37
CA GLY A 94 5.12 -2.76 0.63
C GLY A 94 5.47 -4.12 1.23
N LEU A 95 4.51 -4.84 1.79
CA LEU A 95 4.71 -6.15 2.40
C LEU A 95 5.14 -7.21 1.37
N TRP A 96 4.61 -7.16 0.15
CA TRP A 96 5.03 -8.07 -0.92
C TRP A 96 6.51 -7.90 -1.24
N THR A 97 7.00 -6.67 -1.37
CA THR A 97 8.42 -6.39 -1.64
C THR A 97 9.32 -6.78 -0.47
N LEU A 98 8.85 -6.61 0.79
CA LEU A 98 9.59 -7.10 1.95
C LEU A 98 9.72 -8.62 1.94
N ALA A 99 8.64 -9.34 1.64
CA ALA A 99 8.66 -10.80 1.51
C ALA A 99 9.57 -11.25 0.34
N PHE A 100 9.52 -10.53 -0.79
CA PHE A 100 10.37 -10.77 -1.97
C PHE A 100 11.85 -10.71 -1.63
N TRP A 101 12.33 -9.60 -1.04
CA TRP A 101 13.75 -9.44 -0.71
C TRP A 101 14.18 -10.37 0.42
N THR A 102 13.33 -10.62 1.43
CA THR A 102 13.60 -11.62 2.47
C THR A 102 13.82 -13.00 1.85
N ARG A 103 12.94 -13.43 0.93
CA ARG A 103 13.06 -14.72 0.24
C ARG A 103 14.31 -14.76 -0.64
N HIS A 104 14.62 -13.64 -1.31
CA HIS A 104 15.82 -13.54 -2.14
C HIS A 104 17.08 -13.74 -1.30
N TRP A 105 17.27 -12.99 -0.22
CA TRP A 105 18.45 -13.06 0.62
C TRP A 105 18.65 -14.44 1.27
N LEU A 106 17.57 -15.06 1.72
CA LEU A 106 17.62 -16.42 2.29
C LEU A 106 18.07 -17.49 1.27
N GLY A 107 17.86 -17.26 -0.01
CA GLY A 107 18.23 -18.22 -1.06
C GLY A 107 19.51 -17.85 -1.84
N ALA A 108 19.80 -16.57 -2.01
CA ALA A 108 20.99 -16.10 -2.72
C ALA A 108 22.24 -16.07 -1.83
N GLY A 109 22.05 -15.88 -0.50
CA GLY A 109 23.16 -15.77 0.46
C GLY A 109 23.99 -14.48 0.33
N THR A 110 23.59 -13.55 -0.53
CA THR A 110 24.23 -12.25 -0.74
C THR A 110 23.21 -11.14 -0.56
N VAL A 111 23.67 -9.95 -0.20
CA VAL A 111 22.86 -8.77 0.01
C VAL A 111 23.53 -7.58 -0.67
N GLU A 112 22.84 -6.98 -1.62
CA GLU A 112 23.35 -5.82 -2.37
C GLU A 112 22.79 -4.50 -1.80
N PRO A 113 23.56 -3.39 -1.83
CA PRO A 113 23.10 -2.10 -1.28
C PRO A 113 21.77 -1.61 -1.86
N LEU A 114 21.54 -1.83 -3.16
CA LEU A 114 20.29 -1.47 -3.83
C LEU A 114 19.09 -2.24 -3.26
N GLU A 115 19.26 -3.51 -2.97
CA GLU A 115 18.23 -4.38 -2.40
C GLU A 115 17.85 -3.92 -0.98
N VAL A 116 18.86 -3.53 -0.18
CA VAL A 116 18.66 -2.96 1.17
C VAL A 116 17.88 -1.65 1.06
N MET A 117 18.25 -0.78 0.13
CA MET A 117 17.52 0.49 -0.09
C MET A 117 16.07 0.22 -0.46
N LEU A 118 15.81 -0.71 -1.37
CA LEU A 118 14.45 -1.11 -1.76
C LEU A 118 13.69 -1.71 -0.57
N PHE A 119 14.31 -2.57 0.21
CA PHE A 119 13.69 -3.15 1.41
C PHE A 119 13.30 -2.06 2.43
N VAL A 120 14.23 -1.18 2.78
CA VAL A 120 13.98 -0.09 3.74
C VAL A 120 12.91 0.88 3.25
N SER A 121 12.94 1.27 1.99
CA SER A 121 11.91 2.15 1.41
C SER A 121 10.51 1.51 1.45
N HIS A 122 10.41 0.19 1.31
CA HIS A 122 9.12 -0.52 1.38
C HIS A 122 8.65 -0.79 2.81
N ILE A 123 9.54 -0.77 3.81
CA ILE A 123 9.11 -0.60 5.22
C ILE A 123 8.39 0.76 5.35
N GLY A 124 8.98 1.83 4.83
CA GLY A 124 8.37 3.16 4.82
C GLY A 124 6.99 3.15 4.15
N LEU A 125 6.90 2.60 2.94
CA LEU A 125 5.64 2.47 2.21
C LEU A 125 4.58 1.70 2.99
N THR A 126 4.96 0.59 3.64
CA THR A 126 4.05 -0.20 4.50
C THR A 126 3.56 0.63 5.69
N CYS A 127 4.45 1.37 6.35
CA CYS A 127 4.10 2.26 7.45
C CYS A 127 3.12 3.36 7.00
N GLU A 128 3.33 3.96 5.83
CA GLU A 128 2.37 4.91 5.25
C GLU A 128 0.99 4.29 5.05
N GLY A 129 0.94 3.06 4.55
CA GLY A 129 -0.31 2.30 4.42
C GLY A 129 -1.03 2.13 5.76
N VAL A 130 -0.30 1.80 6.82
CA VAL A 130 -0.85 1.67 8.18
C VAL A 130 -1.35 3.03 8.71
N LEU A 131 -0.60 4.10 8.49
CA LEU A 131 -1.04 5.45 8.88
C LEU A 131 -2.33 5.86 8.16
N LEU A 132 -2.41 5.65 6.84
CA LEU A 132 -3.60 5.93 6.04
C LEU A 132 -4.80 5.06 6.46
N ALA A 133 -4.57 3.79 6.80
CA ALA A 133 -5.61 2.88 7.27
C ALA A 133 -6.36 3.40 8.51
N THR A 134 -5.68 4.15 9.38
CA THR A 134 -6.31 4.79 10.54
C THR A 134 -7.12 6.06 10.20
N ARG A 135 -7.05 6.53 8.94
CA ARG A 135 -7.66 7.79 8.45
C ARG A 135 -8.73 7.58 7.37
N ILE A 136 -9.14 6.35 7.12
CA ILE A 136 -10.09 6.02 6.04
C ILE A 136 -11.43 6.76 6.19
N GLY A 137 -11.87 7.05 7.41
CA GLY A 137 -13.18 7.67 7.64
C GLY A 137 -14.34 6.74 7.29
N LEU A 138 -15.54 7.31 7.11
CA LEU A 138 -16.73 6.53 6.75
C LEU A 138 -16.65 6.05 5.30
N LEU A 139 -16.76 4.74 5.12
CA LEU A 139 -16.72 4.10 3.81
C LEU A 139 -17.81 3.05 3.70
N GLY A 140 -18.64 3.18 2.67
CA GLY A 140 -19.71 2.21 2.38
C GLY A 140 -19.14 0.84 1.97
N MET A 141 -19.91 -0.23 2.17
CA MET A 141 -19.49 -1.60 1.86
C MET A 141 -19.16 -1.77 0.36
N THR A 142 -19.93 -1.15 -0.54
CA THR A 142 -19.68 -1.19 -1.98
C THR A 142 -18.28 -0.66 -2.33
N ALA A 143 -17.90 0.49 -1.78
CA ALA A 143 -16.58 1.06 -2.04
C ALA A 143 -15.45 0.16 -1.49
N ARG A 144 -15.64 -0.47 -0.31
CA ARG A 144 -14.69 -1.46 0.26
C ARG A 144 -14.55 -2.68 -0.65
N ALA A 145 -15.68 -3.20 -1.13
CA ALA A 145 -15.69 -4.34 -2.05
C ALA A 145 -15.01 -4.00 -3.40
N LEU A 146 -15.22 -2.79 -3.94
CA LEU A 146 -14.56 -2.34 -5.16
C LEU A 146 -13.04 -2.21 -5.00
N VAL A 147 -12.56 -1.69 -3.85
CA VAL A 147 -11.12 -1.65 -3.55
C VAL A 147 -10.55 -3.07 -3.49
N ALA A 148 -11.19 -3.98 -2.75
CA ALA A 148 -10.74 -5.36 -2.66
C ALA A 148 -10.78 -6.07 -4.04
N ALA A 149 -11.81 -5.83 -4.84
CA ALA A 149 -11.95 -6.38 -6.19
C ALA A 149 -10.84 -5.88 -7.13
N PHE A 150 -10.49 -4.59 -7.08
CA PHE A 150 -9.40 -4.03 -7.89
C PHE A 150 -8.08 -4.76 -7.61
N PHE A 151 -7.72 -4.93 -6.32
CA PHE A 151 -6.48 -5.61 -5.96
C PHE A 151 -6.53 -7.13 -6.18
N SER A 152 -7.69 -7.74 -6.23
CA SER A 152 -7.86 -9.12 -6.68
C SER A 152 -7.66 -9.24 -8.19
N LEU A 153 -8.20 -8.28 -8.96
CA LEU A 153 -7.99 -8.20 -10.40
C LEU A 153 -6.50 -7.96 -10.73
N SER A 154 -5.78 -7.13 -9.95
CA SER A 154 -4.35 -6.93 -10.20
C SER A 154 -3.55 -8.23 -10.12
N ILE A 155 -3.89 -9.16 -9.22
CA ILE A 155 -3.25 -10.49 -9.17
C ILE A 155 -3.45 -11.25 -10.48
N LEU A 156 -4.66 -11.21 -11.04
CA LEU A 156 -4.95 -11.85 -12.32
C LEU A 156 -4.14 -11.21 -13.46
N VAL A 157 -4.03 -9.89 -13.46
CA VAL A 157 -3.23 -9.17 -14.47
C VAL A 157 -1.75 -9.50 -14.33
N ASP A 158 -1.22 -9.47 -13.11
CA ASP A 158 0.19 -9.73 -12.83
C ASP A 158 0.58 -11.17 -13.18
N TYR A 159 -0.13 -12.13 -12.64
CA TYR A 159 0.27 -13.56 -12.72
C TYR A 159 -0.51 -14.38 -13.76
N GLY A 160 -1.69 -13.93 -14.14
CA GLY A 160 -2.48 -14.57 -15.20
C GLY A 160 -2.10 -14.07 -16.60
N LEU A 161 -1.74 -12.79 -16.72
CA LEU A 161 -1.36 -12.18 -18.01
C LEU A 161 0.14 -11.89 -18.11
N GLY A 162 0.92 -12.12 -17.04
CA GLY A 162 2.37 -12.00 -17.07
C GLY A 162 2.93 -10.59 -16.88
N PHE A 163 2.14 -9.66 -16.31
CA PHE A 163 2.57 -8.28 -16.03
C PHE A 163 3.14 -8.09 -14.61
N HIS A 164 3.57 -9.17 -13.95
CA HIS A 164 4.21 -9.08 -12.64
C HIS A 164 5.60 -8.42 -12.72
N PRO A 165 6.09 -7.78 -11.62
CA PRO A 165 7.44 -7.25 -11.57
C PRO A 165 8.50 -8.30 -11.91
N PRO A 166 9.67 -7.89 -12.43
CA PRO A 166 10.78 -8.80 -12.68
C PRO A 166 11.15 -9.59 -11.41
N LEU A 167 11.22 -10.91 -11.53
CA LEU A 167 11.59 -11.81 -10.44
C LEU A 167 13.07 -12.15 -10.52
N THR A 168 13.68 -12.44 -9.36
CA THR A 168 15.04 -12.98 -9.31
C THR A 168 15.01 -14.50 -9.50
N TRP A 169 16.17 -15.10 -9.77
CA TRP A 169 16.28 -16.55 -9.92
C TRP A 169 15.90 -17.36 -8.66
N VAL A 170 15.91 -16.71 -7.48
CA VAL A 170 15.53 -17.31 -6.19
C VAL A 170 14.03 -17.20 -5.92
N VAL A 171 13.40 -16.11 -6.36
CA VAL A 171 11.98 -15.84 -6.10
C VAL A 171 11.14 -16.39 -7.25
N THR A 172 10.54 -17.56 -7.00
CA THR A 172 9.71 -18.23 -8.02
C THR A 172 8.39 -17.50 -8.25
N PRO A 173 7.79 -17.59 -9.47
CA PRO A 173 6.46 -17.04 -9.73
C PRO A 173 5.39 -17.57 -8.77
N THR A 174 5.49 -18.83 -8.37
CA THR A 174 4.58 -19.44 -7.39
C THR A 174 4.66 -18.76 -6.02
N PHE A 175 5.87 -18.49 -5.51
CA PHE A 175 6.04 -17.77 -4.24
C PHE A 175 5.47 -16.36 -4.34
N ALA A 176 5.79 -15.65 -5.40
CA ALA A 176 5.33 -14.28 -5.64
C ALA A 176 3.80 -14.19 -5.74
N LEU A 177 3.17 -15.11 -6.49
CA LEU A 177 1.72 -15.24 -6.61
C LEU A 177 1.05 -15.50 -5.24
N TRP A 178 1.50 -16.51 -4.50
CA TRP A 178 0.87 -16.86 -3.22
C TRP A 178 1.05 -15.75 -2.18
N THR A 179 2.18 -15.05 -2.18
CA THR A 179 2.37 -13.86 -1.35
C THR A 179 1.33 -12.78 -1.69
N ALA A 180 1.14 -12.49 -2.98
CA ALA A 180 0.14 -11.52 -3.42
C ALA A 180 -1.29 -11.94 -3.06
N VAL A 181 -1.64 -13.23 -3.23
CA VAL A 181 -2.96 -13.80 -2.88
C VAL A 181 -3.22 -13.68 -1.38
N ILE A 182 -2.28 -14.11 -0.54
CA ILE A 182 -2.42 -14.06 0.92
C ILE A 182 -2.59 -12.62 1.39
N LEU A 183 -1.72 -11.70 0.95
CA LEU A 183 -1.79 -10.29 1.35
C LEU A 183 -3.11 -9.65 0.91
N THR A 184 -3.54 -9.87 -0.33
CA THR A 184 -4.80 -9.32 -0.83
C THR A 184 -5.99 -9.88 -0.09
N SER A 185 -5.99 -11.17 0.23
CA SER A 185 -7.07 -11.82 0.98
C SER A 185 -7.16 -11.29 2.42
N VAL A 186 -6.01 -11.19 3.11
CA VAL A 186 -5.96 -10.67 4.48
C VAL A 186 -6.40 -9.20 4.54
N LEU A 187 -5.88 -8.37 3.65
CA LEU A 187 -6.22 -6.95 3.59
C LEU A 187 -7.68 -6.73 3.14
N GLY A 188 -8.16 -7.52 2.17
CA GLY A 188 -9.55 -7.49 1.73
C GLY A 188 -10.51 -7.89 2.84
N PHE A 189 -10.21 -8.97 3.57
CA PHE A 189 -10.97 -9.39 4.72
C PHE A 189 -10.97 -8.30 5.83
N TRP A 190 -9.80 -7.74 6.13
CA TRP A 190 -9.69 -6.65 7.09
C TRP A 190 -10.53 -5.44 6.68
N LEU A 191 -10.45 -5.02 5.42
CA LEU A 191 -11.18 -3.85 4.92
C LEU A 191 -12.70 -4.04 4.94
N THR A 192 -13.17 -5.26 4.66
CA THR A 192 -14.61 -5.59 4.55
C THR A 192 -15.23 -6.09 5.86
N ARG A 193 -14.47 -6.16 6.97
CA ARG A 193 -14.97 -6.64 8.27
C ARG A 193 -16.21 -5.87 8.71
N PRO A 194 -17.28 -6.57 9.13
CA PRO A 194 -18.49 -5.94 9.68
C PRO A 194 -18.19 -5.06 10.90
N SER A 195 -17.30 -5.48 11.79
CA SER A 195 -16.91 -4.72 12.98
C SER A 195 -16.32 -3.34 12.66
N VAL A 196 -15.52 -3.24 11.60
CA VAL A 196 -14.95 -1.95 11.14
C VAL A 196 -16.05 -1.04 10.61
N VAL A 197 -17.03 -1.59 9.89
CA VAL A 197 -18.17 -0.84 9.33
C VAL A 197 -19.07 -0.32 10.47
N VAL A 198 -19.37 -1.16 11.47
CA VAL A 198 -20.21 -0.80 12.61
C VAL A 198 -19.53 0.27 13.47
N ALA A 199 -18.26 0.09 13.81
CA ALA A 199 -17.52 1.06 14.60
C ALA A 199 -17.47 2.45 13.93
N GLN A 200 -17.23 2.51 12.62
CA GLN A 200 -17.24 3.78 11.89
C GLN A 200 -18.62 4.44 11.81
N ARG A 201 -19.69 3.65 11.66
CA ARG A 201 -21.06 4.19 11.69
C ARG A 201 -21.43 4.74 13.05
N ALA A 202 -21.08 4.02 14.12
CA ALA A 202 -21.36 4.47 15.48
C ALA A 202 -20.59 5.75 15.82
N GLU A 203 -19.31 5.84 15.45
CA GLU A 203 -18.50 7.05 15.63
C GLU A 203 -19.10 8.26 14.89
N ALA A 204 -19.60 8.07 13.67
CA ALA A 204 -20.25 9.11 12.88
C ALA A 204 -21.61 9.58 13.47
N LEU A 205 -22.29 8.70 14.18
CA LEU A 205 -23.57 9.01 14.86
C LEU A 205 -23.35 9.55 16.28
N GLY A 206 -22.10 9.73 16.73
CA GLY A 206 -21.77 10.13 18.10
C GLY A 206 -22.11 9.06 19.15
N LEU A 207 -22.33 7.82 18.74
CA LEU A 207 -22.64 6.72 19.62
C LEU A 207 -21.36 6.11 20.19
N GLN A 208 -21.32 5.86 21.50
CA GLN A 208 -20.20 5.13 22.11
C GLN A 208 -20.29 3.66 21.69
N VAL A 209 -19.27 3.18 20.99
CA VAL A 209 -19.13 1.75 20.71
C VAL A 209 -18.61 1.06 21.97
N PRO A 210 -19.28 0.01 22.48
CA PRO A 210 -18.73 -0.80 23.56
C PRO A 210 -17.34 -1.32 23.13
N ARG A 211 -16.34 -1.07 23.97
CA ARG A 211 -14.97 -1.60 23.75
C ARG A 211 -14.96 -3.01 24.32
N GLU A 212 -15.06 -4.02 23.45
CA GLU A 212 -14.74 -5.39 23.83
C GLU A 212 -13.22 -5.56 24.02
#